data_1b08086a59824c73fe1aa07afd3ae771
#
_entry.id   1b08086a59824c73fe1aa07afd3ae771
#
_cell.length_a   1.000
_cell.length_b   1.000
_cell.length_c   1.000
_cell.angle_alpha   90.00
_cell.angle_beta   90.00
_cell.angle_gamma   90.00
#
_symmetry.space_group_name_H-M   'P 1'
#
loop_
_entity.id
_entity.type
_entity.pdbx_description
1 polymer ?
#
loop_
_entity_poly.entity_id
_entity_poly.type
_entity_poly.pdbx_seq_one_letter_code
_entity_poly.pdbx_strand_id
1 'polypeptide(L)'
;TEGATTYYQHETGTDQVKASATTTVAANIESGDFDITRSQGGAADLRGDGEFIMKIRRFIPDFLSQTGNTQVTLNLRDYSNSSQASSPLGPFTITSSTTKVDTRARGRSVALKVANTGSSQDWKLGSFRLDIQADGRR
;
A
#
# COMPACT_ATOMS: atom_id res chain seq x y z
N THR A 1 -29.77 33.06 -19.38
CA THR A 1 -29.52 31.58 -19.29
C THR A 1 -29.07 31.33 -17.86
N GLU A 2 -29.99 30.90 -16.99
CA GLU A 2 -29.63 30.45 -15.66
C GLU A 2 -28.70 29.24 -15.78
N GLY A 3 -27.54 29.28 -15.17
CA GLY A 3 -26.60 28.17 -15.16
C GLY A 3 -27.22 26.97 -14.50
N ALA A 4 -27.17 25.79 -15.16
CA ALA A 4 -27.70 24.56 -14.61
C ALA A 4 -26.99 24.25 -13.30
N THR A 5 -27.74 24.29 -12.20
CA THR A 5 -27.24 23.89 -10.89
C THR A 5 -27.19 22.36 -10.84
N THR A 6 -25.99 21.81 -10.75
CA THR A 6 -25.80 20.36 -10.66
C THR A 6 -25.71 19.97 -9.20
N TYR A 7 -26.61 19.14 -8.74
CA TYR A 7 -26.55 18.53 -7.40
C TYR A 7 -25.83 17.20 -7.48
N TYR A 8 -24.89 16.99 -6.55
CA TYR A 8 -24.18 15.73 -6.43
C TYR A 8 -24.63 15.01 -5.18
N GLN A 9 -24.95 13.73 -5.33
CA GLN A 9 -25.19 12.86 -4.20
C GLN A 9 -23.81 12.34 -3.73
N HIS A 10 -23.50 12.56 -2.46
CA HIS A 10 -22.27 12.07 -1.84
C HIS A 10 -22.48 10.70 -1.21
N GLU A 11 -21.40 9.95 -1.08
CA GLU A 11 -21.33 8.66 -0.37
C GLU A 11 -22.24 7.57 -0.98
N THR A 12 -22.49 7.64 -2.28
CA THR A 12 -23.22 6.60 -3.00
C THR A 12 -22.38 6.01 -4.11
N GLY A 13 -22.28 4.66 -4.10
CA GLY A 13 -21.51 3.92 -5.11
C GLY A 13 -20.00 4.03 -4.91
N THR A 14 -19.25 3.50 -5.86
CA THR A 14 -17.79 3.35 -5.83
C THR A 14 -17.08 4.28 -6.82
N ASP A 15 -17.84 4.91 -7.72
CA ASP A 15 -17.34 5.72 -8.81
C ASP A 15 -17.94 7.12 -8.81
N GLN A 16 -17.25 8.06 -9.42
CA GLN A 16 -17.78 9.38 -9.67
C GLN A 16 -18.67 9.36 -10.93
N VAL A 17 -19.92 9.76 -10.78
CA VAL A 17 -20.83 9.94 -11.90
C VAL A 17 -21.06 11.44 -12.16
N LYS A 18 -20.69 11.91 -13.35
CA LYS A 18 -20.90 13.29 -13.77
C LYS A 18 -21.50 13.31 -15.17
N ALA A 19 -22.67 13.95 -15.30
CA ALA A 19 -23.36 14.11 -16.59
C ALA A 19 -23.46 12.81 -17.40
N SER A 20 -23.89 11.71 -16.73
CA SER A 20 -24.02 10.36 -17.31
C SER A 20 -22.70 9.65 -17.65
N ALA A 21 -21.56 10.24 -17.34
CA ALA A 21 -20.26 9.57 -17.46
C ALA A 21 -19.81 9.03 -16.09
N THR A 22 -19.45 7.76 -16.06
CA THR A 22 -18.87 7.13 -14.87
C THR A 22 -17.36 7.21 -14.96
N THR A 23 -16.74 7.77 -13.93
CA THR A 23 -15.27 7.93 -13.87
C THR A 23 -14.78 7.28 -12.58
N THR A 24 -13.72 6.52 -12.68
CA THR A 24 -13.07 5.89 -11.52
C THR A 24 -12.61 6.94 -10.50
N VAL A 25 -12.95 6.73 -9.23
CA VAL A 25 -12.32 7.46 -8.13
C VAL A 25 -10.96 6.80 -7.86
N ALA A 26 -9.87 7.53 -8.16
CA ALA A 26 -8.51 7.04 -7.93
C ALA A 26 -8.18 7.04 -6.43
N ALA A 27 -8.71 6.05 -5.70
CA ALA A 27 -8.46 5.90 -4.27
C ALA A 27 -7.09 5.24 -4.03
N ASN A 28 -6.29 5.85 -3.18
CA ASN A 28 -5.05 5.25 -2.73
C ASN A 28 -4.72 5.66 -1.30
N ILE A 29 -3.92 4.84 -0.63
CA ILE A 29 -3.33 5.11 0.67
C ILE A 29 -1.87 4.69 0.62
N GLU A 30 -0.99 5.49 1.18
CA GLU A 30 0.44 5.17 1.30
C GLU A 30 0.86 5.41 2.75
N SER A 31 1.57 4.43 3.33
CA SER A 31 2.13 4.55 4.68
C SER A 31 3.34 5.47 4.69
N GLY A 32 3.70 5.99 5.85
CA GLY A 32 5.07 6.46 6.08
C GLY A 32 6.08 5.33 5.91
N ASP A 33 7.34 5.70 5.75
CA ASP A 33 8.44 4.72 5.73
C ASP A 33 8.55 4.05 7.10
N PHE A 34 8.71 2.74 7.12
CA PHE A 34 9.04 1.99 8.31
C PHE A 34 10.26 1.11 8.06
N ASP A 35 10.97 0.82 9.10
CA ASP A 35 12.18 0.02 9.13
C ASP A 35 12.17 -0.95 10.31
N ILE A 36 13.20 -1.76 10.45
CA ILE A 36 13.35 -2.68 11.58
C ILE A 36 14.56 -2.29 12.42
N THR A 37 14.38 -2.36 13.73
CA THR A 37 15.50 -2.31 14.68
C THR A 37 15.47 -3.55 15.56
N ARG A 38 16.59 -3.90 16.14
CA ARG A 38 16.62 -4.89 17.23
C ARG A 38 16.21 -4.21 18.53
N SER A 39 15.09 -4.63 19.10
CA SER A 39 14.83 -4.29 20.50
C SER A 39 15.84 -4.99 21.40
N GLN A 40 16.11 -4.44 22.57
CA GLN A 40 17.02 -5.03 23.54
C GLN A 40 16.62 -6.45 24.02
N GLY A 41 15.46 -6.93 23.65
CA GLY A 41 14.96 -8.29 23.94
C GLY A 41 15.07 -9.28 22.78
N GLY A 42 15.70 -8.92 21.67
CA GLY A 42 15.90 -9.81 20.53
C GLY A 42 14.71 -9.93 19.55
N ALA A 43 13.56 -9.34 19.85
CA ALA A 43 12.46 -9.22 18.91
C ALA A 43 12.71 -8.05 17.95
N ALA A 44 12.33 -8.21 16.67
CA ALA A 44 12.37 -7.12 15.73
C ALA A 44 11.26 -6.11 16.05
N ASP A 45 11.61 -4.84 16.23
CA ASP A 45 10.66 -3.75 16.35
C ASP A 45 10.57 -3.03 15.01
N LEU A 46 9.36 -2.61 14.61
CA LEU A 46 9.11 -1.84 13.40
C LEU A 46 9.42 -0.34 13.56
N ARG A 47 9.88 0.08 14.72
CA ARG A 47 10.37 1.43 15.02
C ARG A 47 11.88 1.46 14.92
N GLY A 48 12.38 1.30 13.71
CA GLY A 48 13.80 1.21 13.50
C GLY A 48 14.49 2.56 13.33
N ASP A 49 15.80 2.54 13.46
CA ASP A 49 16.71 3.64 13.17
C ASP A 49 17.41 3.46 11.81
N GLY A 50 16.92 2.52 10.99
CA GLY A 50 17.48 2.20 9.69
C GLY A 50 18.83 1.47 9.73
N GLU A 51 19.20 0.92 10.89
CA GLU A 51 20.48 0.24 11.07
C GLU A 51 20.57 -1.05 10.26
N PHE A 52 19.45 -1.75 10.12
CA PHE A 52 19.41 -3.04 9.42
C PHE A 52 18.83 -2.93 8.02
N ILE A 53 19.32 -3.78 7.14
CA ILE A 53 18.68 -4.04 5.86
C ILE A 53 17.56 -5.04 6.11
N MET A 54 16.36 -4.71 5.68
CA MET A 54 15.20 -5.59 5.69
C MET A 54 15.16 -6.45 4.43
N LYS A 55 14.84 -7.73 4.61
CA LYS A 55 14.40 -8.61 3.53
C LYS A 55 12.96 -9.00 3.75
N ILE A 56 12.07 -8.55 2.87
CA ILE A 56 10.66 -8.89 2.91
C ILE A 56 10.45 -10.08 1.98
N ARG A 57 10.08 -11.23 2.55
CA ARG A 57 9.89 -12.49 1.81
C ARG A 57 8.49 -12.63 1.28
N ARG A 58 7.53 -12.11 2.01
CA ARG A 58 6.12 -12.10 1.60
C ARG A 58 5.33 -11.05 2.34
N PHE A 59 4.20 -10.72 1.78
CA PHE A 59 3.15 -10.02 2.51
C PHE A 59 1.81 -10.76 2.40
N ILE A 60 1.01 -10.60 3.42
CA ILE A 60 -0.33 -11.15 3.51
C ILE A 60 -1.28 -9.96 3.57
N PRO A 61 -2.01 -9.67 2.50
CA PRO A 61 -3.02 -8.62 2.51
C PRO A 61 -4.22 -9.12 3.32
N ASP A 62 -4.72 -8.25 4.20
CA ASP A 62 -5.89 -8.55 5.00
C ASP A 62 -6.91 -7.43 4.77
N PHE A 63 -7.78 -7.63 3.79
CA PHE A 63 -8.88 -6.73 3.50
C PHE A 63 -10.13 -7.19 4.25
N LEU A 64 -10.76 -6.27 4.98
CA LEU A 64 -12.06 -6.52 5.64
C LEU A 64 -13.17 -6.70 4.61
N SER A 65 -13.11 -5.97 3.51
CA SER A 65 -13.96 -6.14 2.34
C SER A 65 -13.20 -5.73 1.09
N GLN A 66 -13.47 -6.40 -0.02
CA GLN A 66 -12.89 -6.08 -1.32
C GLN A 66 -13.85 -6.45 -2.44
N THR A 67 -14.13 -5.48 -3.30
CA THR A 67 -14.85 -5.66 -4.57
C THR A 67 -13.91 -5.25 -5.69
N GLY A 68 -13.70 -6.14 -6.65
CA GLY A 68 -12.71 -5.94 -7.72
C GLY A 68 -11.28 -6.17 -7.25
N ASN A 69 -10.31 -5.69 -8.02
CA ASN A 69 -8.89 -5.88 -7.77
C ASN A 69 -8.28 -4.64 -7.11
N THR A 70 -7.32 -4.87 -6.25
CA THR A 70 -6.53 -3.81 -5.59
C THR A 70 -5.07 -3.99 -5.96
N GLN A 71 -4.31 -2.92 -6.04
CA GLN A 71 -2.87 -2.95 -6.26
C GLN A 71 -2.11 -2.63 -4.98
N VAL A 72 -1.08 -3.40 -4.71
CA VAL A 72 -0.14 -3.15 -3.62
C VAL A 72 1.25 -2.91 -4.19
N THR A 73 1.89 -1.85 -3.75
CA THR A 73 3.29 -1.53 -4.12
C THR A 73 4.10 -1.36 -2.84
N LEU A 74 5.30 -1.93 -2.83
CA LEU A 74 6.29 -1.73 -1.79
C LEU A 74 7.33 -0.73 -2.30
N ASN A 75 7.35 0.46 -1.72
CA ASN A 75 8.32 1.51 -2.05
C ASN A 75 9.54 1.38 -1.14
N LEU A 76 10.61 0.79 -1.67
CA LEU A 76 11.84 0.49 -0.93
C LEU A 76 12.82 1.63 -1.01
N ARG A 77 13.55 1.89 0.08
CA ARG A 77 14.65 2.87 0.14
C ARG A 77 15.85 2.29 0.87
N ASP A 78 17.02 2.62 0.39
CA ASP A 78 18.28 2.23 1.02
C ASP A 78 18.81 3.28 2.01
N TYR A 79 18.30 4.51 1.91
CA TYR A 79 18.66 5.63 2.79
C TYR A 79 17.43 6.43 3.17
N SER A 80 17.42 6.96 4.39
CA SER A 80 16.33 7.79 4.92
C SER A 80 16.27 9.20 4.33
N ASN A 81 16.99 9.48 3.26
CA ASN A 81 17.01 10.79 2.63
C ASN A 81 15.70 11.00 1.85
N SER A 82 14.95 12.03 2.21
CA SER A 82 13.67 12.38 1.56
C SER A 82 13.80 12.73 0.07
N SER A 83 15.01 13.13 -0.38
CA SER A 83 15.30 13.40 -1.79
C SER A 83 15.58 12.15 -2.61
N GLN A 84 15.81 10.99 -1.96
CA GLN A 84 16.06 9.76 -2.69
C GLN A 84 14.75 9.15 -3.18
N ALA A 85 14.67 8.90 -4.48
CA ALA A 85 13.54 8.18 -5.06
C ALA A 85 13.45 6.76 -4.47
N SER A 86 12.24 6.33 -4.12
CA SER A 86 12.00 4.95 -3.74
C SER A 86 12.22 4.01 -4.95
N SER A 87 12.64 2.79 -4.68
CA SER A 87 12.63 1.71 -5.67
C SER A 87 11.33 0.91 -5.51
N PRO A 88 10.33 1.14 -6.36
CA PRO A 88 9.05 0.46 -6.23
C PRO A 88 9.16 -1.00 -6.66
N LEU A 89 8.64 -1.89 -5.84
CA LEU A 89 8.44 -3.30 -6.16
C LEU A 89 6.95 -3.57 -6.29
N GLY A 90 6.52 -4.01 -7.43
CA GLY A 90 5.11 -4.15 -7.82
C GLY A 90 4.76 -3.25 -9.00
N PRO A 91 3.49 -2.89 -9.22
CA PRO A 91 2.34 -3.24 -8.37
C PRO A 91 1.95 -4.73 -8.43
N PHE A 92 1.61 -5.27 -7.27
CA PHE A 92 1.04 -6.62 -7.17
C PHE A 92 -0.48 -6.52 -7.20
N THR A 93 -1.13 -7.27 -8.07
CA THR A 93 -2.60 -7.33 -8.12
C THR A 93 -3.10 -8.27 -7.04
N ILE A 94 -3.96 -7.75 -6.18
CA ILE A 94 -4.61 -8.47 -5.10
C ILE A 94 -6.08 -8.66 -5.46
N THR A 95 -6.52 -9.89 -5.44
CA THR A 95 -7.93 -10.28 -5.62
C THR A 95 -8.50 -10.76 -4.29
N SER A 96 -9.80 -10.93 -4.21
CA SER A 96 -10.47 -11.48 -3.01
C SER A 96 -10.01 -12.91 -2.65
N SER A 97 -9.38 -13.62 -3.57
CA SER A 97 -8.81 -14.96 -3.36
C SER A 97 -7.31 -14.96 -3.06
N THR A 98 -6.65 -13.80 -3.09
CA THR A 98 -5.20 -13.70 -2.83
C THR A 98 -4.92 -13.86 -1.34
N THR A 99 -4.32 -14.97 -0.95
CA THR A 99 -4.00 -15.27 0.46
C THR A 99 -2.63 -14.71 0.86
N LYS A 100 -1.68 -14.66 -0.06
CA LYS A 100 -0.31 -14.17 0.17
C LYS A 100 0.33 -13.76 -1.14
N VAL A 101 1.35 -12.92 -1.05
CA VAL A 101 2.22 -12.56 -2.17
C VAL A 101 3.65 -12.78 -1.74
N ASP A 102 4.36 -13.68 -2.41
CA ASP A 102 5.77 -13.92 -2.17
C ASP A 102 6.60 -12.86 -2.90
N THR A 103 7.57 -12.28 -2.19
CA THR A 103 8.42 -11.20 -2.71
C THR A 103 9.90 -11.47 -2.42
N ARG A 104 10.76 -10.66 -3.00
CA ARG A 104 12.20 -10.61 -2.68
C ARG A 104 12.64 -9.17 -2.48
N ALA A 105 11.83 -8.40 -1.76
CA ALA A 105 12.13 -7.01 -1.49
C ALA A 105 13.29 -6.90 -0.51
N ARG A 106 14.19 -5.95 -0.75
CA ARG A 106 15.34 -5.66 0.11
C ARG A 106 15.57 -4.16 0.15
N GLY A 107 15.67 -3.60 1.33
CA GLY A 107 15.91 -2.17 1.55
C GLY A 107 16.05 -1.86 3.03
N ARG A 108 16.42 -0.64 3.38
CA ARG A 108 16.49 -0.20 4.79
C ARG A 108 15.14 0.22 5.31
N SER A 109 14.38 0.90 4.47
CA SER A 109 13.00 1.27 4.79
C SER A 109 12.05 0.91 3.66
N VAL A 110 10.79 0.81 3.98
CA VAL A 110 9.72 0.53 3.03
C VAL A 110 8.48 1.32 3.39
N ALA A 111 7.84 1.91 2.38
CA ALA A 111 6.48 2.40 2.47
C ALA A 111 5.56 1.46 1.68
N LEU A 112 4.38 1.22 2.22
CA LEU A 112 3.36 0.42 1.61
C LEU A 112 2.33 1.32 0.94
N LYS A 113 2.06 1.09 -0.34
CA LYS A 113 1.01 1.77 -1.08
C LYS A 113 -0.05 0.79 -1.52
N VAL A 114 -1.31 1.13 -1.26
CA VAL A 114 -2.49 0.41 -1.72
C VAL A 114 -3.30 1.34 -2.60
N ALA A 115 -3.74 0.87 -3.76
CA ALA A 115 -4.52 1.65 -4.71
C ALA A 115 -5.55 0.80 -5.42
N ASN A 116 -6.67 1.40 -5.85
CA ASN A 116 -7.58 0.73 -6.76
C ASN A 116 -7.03 0.74 -8.19
N THR A 117 -7.54 -0.15 -9.04
CA THR A 117 -7.06 -0.33 -10.42
C THR A 117 -8.03 0.18 -11.47
N GLY A 118 -9.28 0.40 -11.11
CA GLY A 118 -10.33 0.76 -12.07
C GLY A 118 -11.65 1.15 -11.43
N SER A 119 -12.67 1.23 -12.25
CA SER A 119 -14.03 1.56 -11.82
C SER A 119 -14.71 0.40 -11.10
N SER A 120 -15.76 0.72 -10.36
CA SER A 120 -16.60 -0.24 -9.61
C SER A 120 -15.79 -1.08 -8.61
N GLN A 121 -14.75 -0.49 -8.04
CA GLN A 121 -13.90 -1.12 -7.05
C GLN A 121 -14.05 -0.45 -5.69
N ASP A 122 -14.18 -1.29 -4.67
CA ASP A 122 -14.23 -0.86 -3.27
C ASP A 122 -13.34 -1.76 -2.43
N TRP A 123 -12.68 -1.17 -1.44
CA TRP A 123 -11.87 -1.93 -0.51
C TRP A 123 -11.79 -1.26 0.86
N LYS A 124 -11.79 -2.09 1.86
CA LYS A 124 -11.55 -1.70 3.24
C LYS A 124 -10.32 -2.45 3.74
N LEU A 125 -9.23 -1.70 3.91
CA LEU A 125 -7.98 -2.27 4.41
C LEU A 125 -8.12 -2.62 5.89
N GLY A 126 -7.78 -3.86 6.23
CA GLY A 126 -7.63 -4.33 7.60
C GLY A 126 -6.18 -4.27 8.06
N SER A 127 -5.66 -5.39 8.54
CA SER A 127 -4.27 -5.52 8.94
C SER A 127 -3.39 -5.89 7.75
N PHE A 128 -2.14 -5.44 7.76
CA PHE A 128 -1.15 -5.84 6.78
C PHE A 128 -0.03 -6.59 7.49
N ARG A 129 0.25 -7.81 7.04
CA ARG A 129 1.27 -8.65 7.66
C ARG A 129 2.44 -8.82 6.71
N LEU A 130 3.64 -8.62 7.23
CA LEU A 130 4.88 -8.76 6.50
C LEU A 130 5.75 -9.83 7.15
N ASP A 131 6.28 -10.75 6.34
CA ASP A 131 7.35 -11.67 6.75
C ASP A 131 8.69 -11.00 6.45
N ILE A 132 9.29 -10.44 7.50
CA ILE A 132 10.50 -9.63 7.44
C ILE A 132 11.64 -10.35 8.15
N GLN A 133 12.80 -10.33 7.53
CA GLN A 133 14.06 -10.80 8.12
C GLN A 133 15.10 -9.70 8.07
N ALA A 134 15.90 -9.59 9.12
CA ALA A 134 17.11 -8.77 9.09
C ALA A 134 18.16 -9.43 8.20
N ASP A 135 18.67 -8.69 7.20
CA ASP A 135 19.60 -9.17 6.18
C ASP A 135 20.95 -8.45 6.27
N GLY A 136 21.39 -8.20 7.49
CA GLY A 136 22.70 -7.62 7.79
C GLY A 136 22.68 -6.13 8.07
N ARG A 137 23.84 -5.63 8.45
CA ARG A 137 24.18 -4.23 8.65
C ARG A 137 25.17 -3.81 7.57
N ARG A 138 25.03 -2.62 7.04
CA ARG A 138 26.05 -1.97 6.20
C ARG A 138 26.17 -0.52 6.56
#